data_e85c5646dd5e94fe064bc20438e04e92
#
_entry.id   e85c5646dd5e94fe064bc20438e04e92
#
_cell.length_a   1.000
_cell.length_b   1.000
_cell.length_c   1.000
_cell.angle_alpha   90.00
_cell.angle_beta   90.00
_cell.angle_gamma   90.00
#
_symmetry.space_group_name_H-M   'P 1'
#
loop_
_entity.id
_entity.type
_entity.pdbx_description
1 polymer ?
#
loop_
_entity_poly.entity_id
_entity_poly.type
_entity_poly.pdbx_seq_one_letter_code
_entity_poly.pdbx_strand_id
1 'polypeptide(L)'
;MCGIVGIFKIKQQTQELRQKALKMSQKLRHRGPDWNGIYVGGSAILAHERLSIVDPQSGGQPLYSPDRKQILAVNGEIYNHRDVRAKYAGKYDFQTGSDCEVILALYRDKGIHFLEELNGIFAFALYDEEKDDFLIARDPIGVIPLYIGKDKDGKIYCSSELKALEGFCDEYEPFLPGHYYWGKEGKMTRWYVRDWFEYEAVKNNNAYSQDIHDGLEEAVKRQLMSDVPYGVLLSGGLDSSVISAIAKKYAGKRVETDNKKDAWWPQLHSFAIGLEGAPDLIKAREVARFIGTVHHEIHYTIQEGLDAIRDVIYYIETYDVTTVRASTPMYLLARVIKSMGIKMVLSGEGADEVFGGHLYFHKAPTAQAFHEETVRKLGKLHLYDCLRANKSLAAWGVEGRVPFLDKDFLDIAMRLNPEAKMCPGSTIEKKIVRKAFADMLPDSVAWRQKEQFSDGVGYSWIDTLKALTAEAVSDEQMAHAAERFPINTPQNKEEYYYRSIFQEHFPSESAARSVPSVPSVACSTAEALAWDAAFKNMNEPSGRAVKGVHEEAYDS
;
A
#
# COMPACT_ATOMS: atom_id res chain seq x y z
N MET A 1 1.29 -11.39 -1.35
CA MET A 1 0.60 -10.85 -0.14
C MET A 1 -0.33 -11.88 0.41
N CYS A 2 -0.16 -12.17 1.69
CA CYS A 2 -0.93 -13.19 2.39
C CYS A 2 -2.23 -12.62 2.99
N GLY A 3 -3.02 -13.46 3.63
CA GLY A 3 -4.15 -13.09 4.47
C GLY A 3 -3.99 -13.68 5.86
N ILE A 4 -4.21 -12.88 6.91
CA ILE A 4 -4.18 -13.34 8.30
C ILE A 4 -5.51 -13.10 8.99
N VAL A 5 -5.84 -13.99 9.91
CA VAL A 5 -6.93 -13.86 10.88
C VAL A 5 -6.40 -14.25 12.25
N GLY A 6 -6.68 -13.43 13.26
CA GLY A 6 -6.42 -13.74 14.66
C GLY A 6 -7.68 -13.56 15.51
N ILE A 7 -7.89 -14.46 16.46
CA ILE A 7 -8.92 -14.35 17.51
C ILE A 7 -8.24 -14.63 18.85
N PHE A 8 -8.36 -13.71 19.77
CA PHE A 8 -7.68 -13.74 21.08
C PHE A 8 -8.65 -13.54 22.25
N LYS A 9 -8.17 -13.78 23.45
CA LYS A 9 -8.95 -13.71 24.70
C LYS A 9 -10.15 -14.67 24.68
N ILE A 10 -9.94 -15.85 24.10
CA ILE A 10 -10.94 -16.92 24.05
C ILE A 10 -11.02 -17.56 25.44
N LYS A 11 -12.20 -17.53 26.07
CA LYS A 11 -12.41 -18.13 27.38
C LYS A 11 -12.68 -19.64 27.29
N GLN A 12 -13.32 -20.06 26.24
CA GLN A 12 -13.64 -21.45 25.96
C GLN A 12 -13.59 -21.72 24.46
N GLN A 13 -12.76 -22.67 24.07
CA GLN A 13 -12.70 -23.14 22.67
C GLN A 13 -13.93 -23.97 22.34
N THR A 14 -14.51 -23.72 21.17
CA THR A 14 -15.63 -24.47 20.62
C THR A 14 -15.38 -24.83 19.17
N GLN A 15 -15.99 -25.88 18.69
CA GLN A 15 -15.96 -26.26 17.28
C GLN A 15 -16.57 -25.16 16.39
N GLU A 16 -17.57 -24.46 16.89
CA GLU A 16 -18.20 -23.33 16.21
C GLU A 16 -17.22 -22.17 16.01
N LEU A 17 -16.43 -21.82 17.02
CA LEU A 17 -15.43 -20.76 16.93
C LEU A 17 -14.32 -21.09 15.94
N ARG A 18 -13.88 -22.36 15.89
CA ARG A 18 -12.93 -22.84 14.87
C ARG A 18 -13.52 -22.71 13.47
N GLN A 19 -14.77 -23.11 13.27
CA GLN A 19 -15.46 -22.95 11.97
C GLN A 19 -15.63 -21.48 11.58
N LYS A 20 -15.92 -20.61 12.56
CA LYS A 20 -15.98 -19.16 12.36
C LYS A 20 -14.63 -18.64 11.84
N ALA A 21 -13.52 -18.97 12.48
CA ALA A 21 -12.18 -18.57 12.03
C ALA A 21 -11.86 -19.05 10.61
N LEU A 22 -12.25 -20.28 10.27
CA LEU A 22 -12.08 -20.80 8.89
C LEU A 22 -12.90 -20.01 7.87
N LYS A 23 -14.16 -19.65 8.17
CA LYS A 23 -14.99 -18.82 7.29
C LYS A 23 -14.38 -17.41 7.11
N MET A 24 -13.84 -16.82 8.17
CA MET A 24 -13.10 -15.55 8.09
C MET A 24 -11.88 -15.68 7.19
N SER A 25 -11.06 -16.72 7.38
CA SER A 25 -9.88 -16.99 6.55
C SER A 25 -10.23 -17.19 5.08
N GLN A 26 -11.30 -17.93 4.76
CA GLN A 26 -11.76 -18.15 3.39
C GLN A 26 -12.08 -16.85 2.63
N LYS A 27 -12.51 -15.79 3.35
CA LYS A 27 -12.71 -14.46 2.76
C LYS A 27 -11.43 -13.81 2.24
N LEU A 28 -10.26 -14.32 2.68
CA LEU A 28 -8.93 -13.80 2.32
C LEU A 28 -8.19 -14.69 1.30
N ARG A 29 -8.79 -15.78 0.81
CA ARG A 29 -8.13 -16.75 -0.07
C ARG A 29 -7.61 -16.15 -1.38
N HIS A 30 -8.26 -15.11 -1.90
CA HIS A 30 -7.79 -14.39 -3.08
C HIS A 30 -6.39 -13.78 -2.88
N ARG A 31 -6.04 -13.38 -1.65
CA ARG A 31 -4.73 -12.83 -1.30
C ARG A 31 -3.63 -13.91 -1.32
N GLY A 32 -3.94 -15.08 -0.80
CA GLY A 32 -2.99 -16.16 -0.61
C GLY A 32 -3.53 -17.51 -1.08
N PRO A 33 -3.57 -17.74 -2.39
CA PRO A 33 -4.19 -18.94 -2.95
C PRO A 33 -3.32 -20.21 -2.90
N ASP A 34 -2.05 -20.10 -2.50
CA ASP A 34 -1.10 -21.22 -2.62
C ASP A 34 -1.20 -22.23 -1.47
N TRP A 35 -1.51 -21.75 -0.25
CA TRP A 35 -1.57 -22.59 0.94
C TRP A 35 -2.44 -21.96 2.02
N ASN A 36 -2.96 -22.76 2.94
CA ASN A 36 -3.60 -22.28 4.15
C ASN A 36 -3.14 -23.08 5.38
N GLY A 37 -3.22 -22.43 6.54
CA GLY A 37 -2.93 -23.06 7.82
C GLY A 37 -3.74 -22.43 8.95
N ILE A 38 -3.97 -23.21 9.99
CA ILE A 38 -4.69 -22.76 11.20
C ILE A 38 -4.02 -23.33 12.43
N TYR A 39 -3.83 -22.48 13.44
CA TYR A 39 -3.52 -22.86 14.82
C TYR A 39 -4.76 -22.65 15.67
N VAL A 40 -5.06 -23.62 16.53
CA VAL A 40 -6.14 -23.56 17.51
C VAL A 40 -5.56 -23.91 18.89
N GLY A 41 -5.39 -22.90 19.73
CA GLY A 41 -4.91 -23.04 21.11
C GLY A 41 -6.02 -22.80 22.13
N GLY A 42 -5.65 -22.76 23.41
CA GLY A 42 -6.60 -22.52 24.51
C GLY A 42 -7.30 -21.18 24.41
N SER A 43 -6.54 -20.10 24.27
CA SER A 43 -7.02 -18.71 24.30
C SER A 43 -6.88 -17.97 22.97
N ALA A 44 -6.35 -18.62 21.91
CA ALA A 44 -6.14 -18.00 20.61
C ALA A 44 -6.40 -18.94 19.44
N ILE A 45 -6.83 -18.35 18.31
CA ILE A 45 -6.84 -18.97 16.99
C ILE A 45 -6.11 -18.06 16.03
N LEU A 46 -5.18 -18.61 15.23
CA LEU A 46 -4.51 -17.92 14.14
C LEU A 46 -4.74 -18.68 12.84
N ALA A 47 -5.20 -18.01 11.79
CA ALA A 47 -5.37 -18.58 10.48
C ALA A 47 -4.61 -17.76 9.43
N HIS A 48 -4.11 -18.43 8.40
CA HIS A 48 -3.27 -17.85 7.37
C HIS A 48 -3.62 -18.38 5.99
N GLU A 49 -3.77 -17.47 5.03
CA GLU A 49 -3.87 -17.76 3.59
C GLU A 49 -2.57 -17.26 2.94
N ARG A 50 -1.80 -18.16 2.33
CA ARG A 50 -0.42 -17.88 1.90
C ARG A 50 -0.30 -17.62 0.40
N LEU A 51 0.40 -16.53 0.05
CA LEU A 51 1.05 -16.33 -1.23
C LEU A 51 2.55 -16.62 -1.05
N SER A 52 3.04 -17.68 -1.69
CA SER A 52 4.42 -18.15 -1.52
C SER A 52 5.35 -17.38 -2.43
N ILE A 53 6.18 -16.51 -1.87
CA ILE A 53 7.18 -15.68 -2.57
C ILE A 53 8.59 -16.02 -2.08
N VAL A 54 8.82 -15.96 -0.76
CA VAL A 54 10.07 -16.37 -0.10
C VAL A 54 9.85 -17.72 0.56
N ASP A 55 10.80 -18.64 0.37
CA ASP A 55 10.76 -20.01 0.87
C ASP A 55 9.44 -20.75 0.56
N PRO A 56 9.12 -21.00 -0.72
CA PRO A 56 7.87 -21.68 -1.08
C PRO A 56 7.73 -23.07 -0.45
N GLN A 57 8.83 -23.73 -0.12
CA GLN A 57 8.84 -25.12 0.32
C GLN A 57 8.60 -25.30 1.82
N SER A 58 9.29 -24.52 2.67
CA SER A 58 9.24 -24.74 4.13
C SER A 58 8.56 -23.62 4.92
N GLY A 59 8.31 -22.45 4.31
CA GLY A 59 7.72 -21.26 4.96
C GLY A 59 6.22 -21.33 5.18
N GLY A 60 5.61 -22.50 5.38
CA GLY A 60 4.19 -22.64 5.70
C GLY A 60 3.82 -21.96 7.01
N GLN A 61 2.70 -21.23 7.00
CA GLN A 61 2.24 -20.46 8.17
C GLN A 61 0.91 -21.00 8.72
N PRO A 62 0.62 -20.79 10.02
CA PRO A 62 1.40 -20.04 11.03
C PRO A 62 2.80 -20.63 11.29
N LEU A 63 3.78 -19.74 11.54
CA LEU A 63 5.13 -20.12 11.94
C LEU A 63 5.20 -20.39 13.45
N TYR A 64 6.13 -21.25 13.85
CA TYR A 64 6.32 -21.65 15.24
C TYR A 64 7.75 -21.43 15.70
N SER A 65 7.93 -21.02 16.95
CA SER A 65 9.24 -21.11 17.61
C SER A 65 9.71 -22.57 17.74
N PRO A 66 11.01 -22.84 17.95
CA PRO A 66 11.53 -24.21 18.07
C PRO A 66 10.82 -25.08 19.11
N ASP A 67 10.43 -24.48 20.25
CA ASP A 67 9.66 -25.13 21.32
C ASP A 67 8.13 -25.10 21.09
N ARG A 68 7.70 -24.48 19.97
CA ARG A 68 6.30 -24.33 19.56
C ARG A 68 5.41 -23.52 20.54
N LYS A 69 6.02 -22.70 21.38
CA LYS A 69 5.32 -21.86 22.37
C LYS A 69 4.90 -20.50 21.82
N GLN A 70 5.61 -19.97 20.84
CA GLN A 70 5.21 -18.75 20.13
C GLN A 70 4.73 -19.12 18.74
N ILE A 71 3.57 -18.59 18.37
CA ILE A 71 2.87 -18.85 17.12
C ILE A 71 2.68 -17.53 16.40
N LEU A 72 3.01 -17.48 15.10
CA LEU A 72 3.07 -16.25 14.32
C LEU A 72 2.36 -16.41 12.98
N ALA A 73 1.44 -15.52 12.70
CA ALA A 73 0.84 -15.33 11.37
C ALA A 73 1.22 -13.94 10.84
N VAL A 74 1.85 -13.90 9.65
CA VAL A 74 2.35 -12.67 9.03
C VAL A 74 1.82 -12.52 7.62
N ASN A 75 1.37 -11.34 7.29
CA ASN A 75 1.17 -10.87 5.92
C ASN A 75 2.23 -9.80 5.64
N GLY A 76 3.19 -10.07 4.77
CA GLY A 76 4.25 -9.15 4.43
C GLY A 76 5.61 -9.79 4.24
N GLU A 77 6.65 -8.95 4.18
CA GLU A 77 8.04 -9.32 3.92
C GLU A 77 8.97 -8.55 4.86
N ILE A 78 9.98 -9.23 5.38
CA ILE A 78 11.03 -8.63 6.22
C ILE A 78 12.32 -8.57 5.42
N TYR A 79 12.64 -7.41 4.90
CA TYR A 79 13.73 -7.21 3.94
C TYR A 79 15.11 -7.38 4.54
N ASN A 80 15.30 -7.07 5.83
CA ASN A 80 16.58 -7.24 6.54
C ASN A 80 16.71 -8.57 7.28
N HIS A 81 15.91 -9.57 6.92
CA HIS A 81 15.90 -10.88 7.63
C HIS A 81 17.27 -11.58 7.64
N ARG A 82 18.09 -11.39 6.61
CA ARG A 82 19.42 -12.01 6.55
C ARG A 82 20.36 -11.48 7.62
N ASP A 83 20.34 -10.17 7.86
CA ASP A 83 21.14 -9.53 8.90
C ASP A 83 20.70 -9.98 10.29
N VAL A 84 19.37 -10.06 10.49
CA VAL A 84 18.80 -10.59 11.74
C VAL A 84 19.19 -12.06 11.93
N ARG A 85 19.07 -12.91 10.91
CA ARG A 85 19.51 -14.31 10.98
C ARG A 85 20.99 -14.44 11.33
N ALA A 86 21.86 -13.64 10.73
CA ALA A 86 23.28 -13.62 11.04
C ALA A 86 23.55 -13.24 12.50
N LYS A 87 22.84 -12.23 13.03
CA LYS A 87 22.93 -11.78 14.44
C LYS A 87 22.50 -12.87 15.44
N TYR A 88 21.53 -13.71 15.06
CA TYR A 88 20.98 -14.77 15.89
C TYR A 88 21.55 -16.17 15.57
N ALA A 89 22.57 -16.27 14.71
CA ALA A 89 23.25 -17.53 14.43
C ALA A 89 23.82 -18.15 15.73
N GLY A 90 23.48 -19.41 15.99
CA GLY A 90 23.85 -20.11 17.22
C GLY A 90 23.08 -19.71 18.48
N LYS A 91 22.15 -18.74 18.39
CA LYS A 91 21.28 -18.31 19.51
C LYS A 91 19.83 -18.71 19.31
N TYR A 92 19.37 -18.80 18.08
CA TYR A 92 18.04 -19.23 17.71
C TYR A 92 18.12 -20.27 16.58
N ASP A 93 17.39 -21.36 16.74
CA ASP A 93 17.34 -22.47 15.78
C ASP A 93 16.20 -22.23 14.77
N PHE A 94 16.51 -21.56 13.65
CA PHE A 94 15.55 -21.27 12.61
C PHE A 94 15.02 -22.54 11.96
N GLN A 95 13.71 -22.71 11.94
CA GLN A 95 13.04 -23.92 11.44
C GLN A 95 12.71 -23.86 9.94
N THR A 96 12.67 -22.66 9.36
CA THR A 96 12.30 -22.41 7.96
C THR A 96 13.28 -21.45 7.29
N GLY A 97 13.18 -21.33 5.97
CA GLY A 97 13.86 -20.28 5.21
C GLY A 97 13.04 -18.98 5.11
N SER A 98 11.82 -18.94 5.70
CA SER A 98 10.97 -17.75 5.66
C SER A 98 11.65 -16.53 6.28
N ASP A 99 11.61 -15.42 5.59
CA ASP A 99 12.07 -14.11 6.08
C ASP A 99 11.33 -13.68 7.35
N CYS A 100 10.05 -14.02 7.47
CA CYS A 100 9.19 -13.65 8.59
C CYS A 100 9.52 -14.37 9.91
N GLU A 101 10.21 -15.50 9.88
CA GLU A 101 10.56 -16.24 11.10
C GLU A 101 11.47 -15.45 12.05
N VAL A 102 12.21 -14.48 11.54
CA VAL A 102 13.06 -13.60 12.38
C VAL A 102 12.26 -12.82 13.43
N ILE A 103 10.98 -12.60 13.22
CA ILE A 103 10.08 -11.98 14.20
C ILE A 103 10.03 -12.81 15.50
N LEU A 104 9.98 -14.14 15.38
CA LEU A 104 9.97 -15.04 16.54
C LEU A 104 11.30 -14.99 17.31
N ALA A 105 12.45 -14.95 16.61
CA ALA A 105 13.75 -14.83 17.24
C ALA A 105 13.89 -13.51 18.00
N LEU A 106 13.49 -12.40 17.37
CA LEU A 106 13.52 -11.07 17.97
C LEU A 106 12.56 -10.95 19.17
N TYR A 107 11.34 -11.48 19.06
CA TYR A 107 10.37 -11.46 20.14
C TYR A 107 10.87 -12.24 21.37
N ARG A 108 11.49 -13.41 21.18
CA ARG A 108 12.05 -14.20 22.28
C ARG A 108 13.17 -13.48 23.03
N ASP A 109 13.98 -12.72 22.32
CA ASP A 109 15.11 -11.97 22.91
C ASP A 109 14.65 -10.67 23.60
N LYS A 110 13.72 -9.93 22.98
CA LYS A 110 13.41 -8.53 23.33
C LYS A 110 11.95 -8.26 23.75
N GLY A 111 11.12 -9.27 23.76
CA GLY A 111 9.68 -9.09 24.01
C GLY A 111 9.06 -8.23 22.91
N ILE A 112 8.30 -7.18 23.29
CA ILE A 112 7.64 -6.26 22.35
C ILE A 112 8.57 -5.15 21.80
N HIS A 113 9.81 -5.04 22.28
CA HIS A 113 10.71 -3.91 22.00
C HIS A 113 11.59 -4.12 20.76
N PHE A 114 11.25 -5.06 19.89
CA PHE A 114 12.05 -5.38 18.70
C PHE A 114 11.59 -4.69 17.41
N LEU A 115 10.39 -4.10 17.37
CA LEU A 115 9.75 -3.63 16.13
C LEU A 115 10.61 -2.65 15.33
N GLU A 116 11.39 -1.82 16.01
CA GLU A 116 12.34 -0.89 15.36
C GLU A 116 13.46 -1.59 14.57
N GLU A 117 13.77 -2.84 14.90
CA GLU A 117 14.82 -3.60 14.19
C GLU A 117 14.35 -4.19 12.86
N LEU A 118 13.03 -4.19 12.61
CA LEU A 118 12.47 -4.67 11.36
C LEU A 118 12.56 -3.60 10.27
N ASN A 119 13.09 -3.97 9.12
CA ASN A 119 12.86 -3.26 7.87
C ASN A 119 12.03 -4.16 6.96
N GLY A 120 10.82 -3.73 6.62
CA GLY A 120 9.89 -4.52 5.83
C GLY A 120 8.52 -3.86 5.71
N ILE A 121 7.66 -4.51 4.96
CA ILE A 121 6.23 -4.24 4.90
C ILE A 121 5.51 -5.40 5.59
N PHE A 122 4.74 -5.14 6.62
CA PHE A 122 4.17 -6.22 7.41
C PHE A 122 2.92 -5.83 8.21
N ALA A 123 2.09 -6.83 8.41
CA ALA A 123 1.08 -6.89 9.45
C ALA A 123 1.11 -8.30 10.03
N PHE A 124 1.24 -8.44 11.34
CA PHE A 124 1.30 -9.74 11.96
C PHE A 124 0.49 -9.85 13.26
N ALA A 125 0.17 -11.08 13.59
CA ALA A 125 -0.39 -11.49 14.87
C ALA A 125 0.49 -12.61 15.45
N LEU A 126 0.99 -12.39 16.66
CA LEU A 126 1.81 -13.33 17.43
C LEU A 126 1.08 -13.71 18.72
N TYR A 127 1.00 -15.00 19.00
CA TYR A 127 0.49 -15.52 20.26
C TYR A 127 1.59 -16.24 21.02
N ASP A 128 1.78 -15.88 22.27
CA ASP A 128 2.70 -16.52 23.22
C ASP A 128 1.90 -17.40 24.17
N GLU A 129 1.90 -18.70 23.90
CA GLU A 129 1.15 -19.69 24.67
C GLU A 129 1.65 -19.79 26.13
N GLU A 130 2.96 -19.60 26.35
CA GLU A 130 3.54 -19.68 27.68
C GLU A 130 3.09 -18.52 28.58
N LYS A 131 2.93 -17.33 28.01
CA LYS A 131 2.47 -16.13 28.72
C LYS A 131 0.95 -15.94 28.66
N ASP A 132 0.26 -16.73 27.83
CA ASP A 132 -1.14 -16.54 27.45
C ASP A 132 -1.42 -15.09 27.02
N ASP A 133 -0.57 -14.55 26.13
CA ASP A 133 -0.63 -13.17 25.71
C ASP A 133 -0.38 -13.07 24.20
N PHE A 134 -0.70 -11.91 23.60
CA PHE A 134 -0.56 -11.72 22.16
C PHE A 134 -0.09 -10.32 21.78
N LEU A 135 0.54 -10.24 20.63
CA LEU A 135 1.02 -9.00 20.02
C LEU A 135 0.49 -8.92 18.58
N ILE A 136 -0.16 -7.82 18.23
CA ILE A 136 -0.54 -7.47 16.87
C ILE A 136 0.27 -6.23 16.49
N ALA A 137 0.89 -6.19 15.31
CA ALA A 137 1.66 -5.03 14.87
C ALA A 137 1.57 -4.80 13.37
N ARG A 138 1.77 -3.55 12.97
CA ARG A 138 1.71 -3.11 11.57
C ARG A 138 2.91 -2.25 11.21
N ASP A 139 3.37 -2.34 9.97
CA ASP A 139 4.51 -1.59 9.42
C ASP A 139 4.36 -0.05 9.57
N PRO A 140 5.48 0.71 9.41
CA PRO A 140 5.52 2.15 9.67
C PRO A 140 4.45 2.98 8.96
N ILE A 141 4.14 2.65 7.70
CA ILE A 141 3.26 3.43 6.82
C ILE A 141 1.90 2.74 6.62
N GLY A 142 1.80 1.46 7.01
CA GLY A 142 0.61 0.66 6.77
C GLY A 142 0.46 0.24 5.31
N VAL A 143 1.57 -0.10 4.66
CA VAL A 143 1.58 -0.66 3.30
C VAL A 143 0.76 -1.94 3.27
N ILE A 144 0.91 -2.77 4.30
CA ILE A 144 0.09 -3.97 4.49
C ILE A 144 -1.19 -3.62 5.24
N PRO A 145 -2.37 -3.97 4.73
CA PRO A 145 -3.63 -3.69 5.41
C PRO A 145 -3.81 -4.56 6.64
N LEU A 146 -4.41 -3.97 7.66
CA LEU A 146 -4.77 -4.64 8.90
C LEU A 146 -5.96 -3.93 9.54
N TYR A 147 -6.86 -4.72 10.14
CA TYR A 147 -8.02 -4.26 10.90
C TYR A 147 -8.04 -4.97 12.25
N ILE A 148 -8.57 -4.29 13.25
CA ILE A 148 -8.79 -4.83 14.60
C ILE A 148 -10.26 -4.70 14.98
N GLY A 149 -10.80 -5.71 15.64
CA GLY A 149 -12.19 -5.72 16.07
C GLY A 149 -12.37 -6.38 17.41
N LYS A 150 -13.57 -6.25 17.96
CA LYS A 150 -13.96 -6.89 19.21
C LYS A 150 -15.42 -7.37 19.15
N ASP A 151 -15.74 -8.33 19.98
CA ASP A 151 -17.12 -8.75 20.23
C ASP A 151 -17.59 -8.43 21.66
N LYS A 152 -18.88 -8.65 21.90
CA LYS A 152 -19.52 -8.39 23.21
C LYS A 152 -18.93 -9.22 24.35
N ASP A 153 -18.32 -10.36 24.03
CA ASP A 153 -17.70 -11.25 25.01
C ASP A 153 -16.27 -10.84 25.37
N GLY A 154 -15.75 -9.78 24.71
CA GLY A 154 -14.42 -9.22 24.93
C GLY A 154 -13.31 -9.94 24.17
N LYS A 155 -13.64 -10.80 23.20
CA LYS A 155 -12.64 -11.37 22.27
C LYS A 155 -12.12 -10.27 21.36
N ILE A 156 -10.82 -10.32 21.08
CA ILE A 156 -10.14 -9.41 20.13
C ILE A 156 -9.94 -10.16 18.83
N TYR A 157 -10.30 -9.50 17.74
CA TYR A 157 -10.17 -10.01 16.37
C TYR A 157 -9.17 -9.16 15.59
N CYS A 158 -8.38 -9.77 14.72
CA CYS A 158 -7.64 -9.02 13.70
C CYS A 158 -7.74 -9.73 12.36
N SER A 159 -7.66 -8.96 11.28
CA SER A 159 -7.67 -9.49 9.93
C SER A 159 -6.99 -8.55 8.94
N SER A 160 -6.44 -9.11 7.87
CA SER A 160 -5.86 -8.34 6.76
C SER A 160 -6.87 -7.46 6.05
N GLU A 161 -8.13 -7.88 5.95
CA GLU A 161 -9.19 -7.14 5.26
C GLU A 161 -10.46 -7.10 6.10
N LEU A 162 -11.24 -6.01 5.97
CA LEU A 162 -12.45 -5.81 6.77
C LEU A 162 -13.55 -6.84 6.47
N LYS A 163 -13.61 -7.36 5.22
CA LYS A 163 -14.59 -8.39 4.83
C LYS A 163 -14.53 -9.65 5.69
N ALA A 164 -13.36 -9.92 6.28
CA ALA A 164 -13.19 -11.06 7.18
C ALA A 164 -13.64 -10.75 8.62
N LEU A 165 -13.92 -9.47 8.95
CA LEU A 165 -14.49 -9.05 10.23
C LEU A 165 -15.98 -8.75 10.12
N GLU A 166 -16.44 -8.32 8.94
CA GLU A 166 -17.84 -7.96 8.69
C GLU A 166 -18.77 -9.14 8.97
N GLY A 167 -19.67 -8.95 9.93
CA GLY A 167 -20.61 -9.98 10.39
C GLY A 167 -19.98 -11.05 11.30
N PHE A 168 -18.69 -10.93 11.66
CA PHE A 168 -17.98 -11.88 12.52
C PHE A 168 -17.62 -11.30 13.90
N CYS A 169 -17.51 -10.01 14.04
CA CYS A 169 -17.37 -9.30 15.33
C CYS A 169 -18.34 -8.10 15.38
N ASP A 170 -18.50 -7.50 16.55
CA ASP A 170 -19.52 -6.45 16.75
C ASP A 170 -19.02 -5.08 16.28
N GLU A 171 -17.74 -4.78 16.51
CA GLU A 171 -17.09 -3.52 16.12
C GLU A 171 -15.70 -3.79 15.55
N TYR A 172 -15.28 -3.01 14.56
CA TYR A 172 -13.91 -3.04 14.04
C TYR A 172 -13.51 -1.71 13.42
N GLU A 173 -12.22 -1.51 13.30
CA GLU A 173 -11.60 -0.31 12.73
C GLU A 173 -10.28 -0.65 12.01
N PRO A 174 -9.77 0.21 11.12
CA PRO A 174 -8.42 0.07 10.58
C PRO A 174 -7.38 0.11 11.71
N PHE A 175 -6.42 -0.81 11.67
CA PHE A 175 -5.29 -0.79 12.58
C PHE A 175 -4.30 0.30 12.16
N LEU A 176 -3.88 1.16 13.07
CA LEU A 176 -3.04 2.32 12.74
C LEU A 176 -1.62 1.91 12.29
N PRO A 177 -1.07 2.57 11.24
CA PRO A 177 0.31 2.37 10.81
C PRO A 177 1.32 2.67 11.93
N GLY A 178 2.42 1.91 11.97
CA GLY A 178 3.46 2.12 12.97
C GLY A 178 3.00 1.95 14.41
N HIS A 179 1.96 1.14 14.62
CA HIS A 179 1.43 0.81 15.95
C HIS A 179 1.51 -0.68 16.24
N TYR A 180 1.44 -1.01 17.52
CA TYR A 180 1.17 -2.36 18.02
C TYR A 180 -0.02 -2.35 18.97
N TYR A 181 -0.64 -3.51 19.13
CA TYR A 181 -1.61 -3.81 20.18
C TYR A 181 -1.09 -4.99 20.97
N TRP A 182 -0.76 -4.75 22.25
CA TRP A 182 -0.32 -5.79 23.16
C TRP A 182 -1.47 -6.19 24.07
N GLY A 183 -1.77 -7.50 24.15
CA GLY A 183 -2.93 -8.03 24.86
C GLY A 183 -2.96 -7.64 26.33
N LYS A 184 -1.79 -7.60 26.98
CA LYS A 184 -1.62 -7.18 28.37
C LYS A 184 -1.94 -5.71 28.60
N GLU A 185 -1.59 -4.83 27.67
CA GLU A 185 -1.91 -3.40 27.76
C GLU A 185 -3.34 -3.08 27.33
N GLY A 186 -3.89 -3.86 26.41
CA GLY A 186 -5.26 -3.70 25.93
C GLY A 186 -5.52 -2.42 25.14
N LYS A 187 -4.47 -1.82 24.57
CA LYS A 187 -4.53 -0.57 23.80
C LYS A 187 -3.58 -0.58 22.63
N MET A 188 -3.88 0.26 21.63
CA MET A 188 -3.01 0.53 20.50
C MET A 188 -1.94 1.54 20.90
N THR A 189 -0.66 1.21 20.67
CA THR A 189 0.50 2.04 21.06
C THR A 189 1.38 2.26 19.84
N ARG A 190 1.79 3.52 19.63
CA ARG A 190 2.69 3.88 18.54
C ARG A 190 4.12 3.45 18.86
N TRP A 191 4.75 2.69 17.95
CA TRP A 191 6.15 2.28 18.05
C TRP A 191 7.06 3.02 17.05
N TYR A 192 6.51 3.42 15.90
CA TYR A 192 7.27 4.14 14.87
C TYR A 192 7.18 5.65 15.12
N VAL A 193 8.24 6.22 15.65
CA VAL A 193 8.37 7.65 15.93
C VAL A 193 9.69 8.13 15.32
N ARG A 194 9.66 9.24 14.58
CA ARG A 194 10.81 9.81 13.90
C ARG A 194 10.91 11.30 14.19
N ASP A 195 12.16 11.80 14.32
CA ASP A 195 12.45 13.22 14.46
C ASP A 195 11.96 14.06 13.28
N TRP A 196 12.00 13.50 12.07
CA TRP A 196 11.52 14.18 10.87
C TRP A 196 9.99 14.36 10.81
N PHE A 197 9.22 13.88 11.75
CA PHE A 197 7.81 14.29 11.88
C PHE A 197 7.69 15.79 12.16
N GLU A 198 8.72 16.38 12.79
CA GLU A 198 8.75 17.77 13.18
C GLU A 198 9.61 18.59 12.21
N TYR A 199 9.05 19.68 11.65
CA TYR A 199 9.75 20.57 10.73
C TYR A 199 11.07 21.12 11.30
N GLU A 200 11.08 21.45 12.58
CA GLU A 200 12.25 22.01 13.27
C GLU A 200 13.48 21.09 13.22
N ALA A 201 13.28 19.79 13.14
CA ALA A 201 14.37 18.81 13.06
C ALA A 201 15.00 18.72 11.66
N VAL A 202 14.34 19.23 10.63
CA VAL A 202 14.77 19.04 9.22
C VAL A 202 15.05 20.34 8.47
N LYS A 203 14.56 21.48 8.91
CA LYS A 203 14.60 22.77 8.20
C LYS A 203 16.00 23.27 7.80
N ASN A 204 17.03 22.84 8.51
CA ASN A 204 18.42 23.26 8.28
C ASN A 204 19.31 22.12 7.72
N ASN A 205 18.73 20.97 7.38
CA ASN A 205 19.49 19.85 6.88
C ASN A 205 19.97 20.07 5.44
N ASN A 206 21.02 19.37 5.06
CA ASN A 206 21.46 19.31 3.67
C ASN A 206 20.47 18.50 2.82
N ALA A 207 20.53 18.75 1.52
CA ALA A 207 19.70 18.04 0.54
C ALA A 207 20.53 17.71 -0.70
N TYR A 208 21.08 16.50 -0.72
CA TYR A 208 21.88 16.00 -1.84
C TYR A 208 21.10 14.99 -2.67
N SER A 209 21.11 15.16 -3.99
CA SER A 209 20.48 14.19 -4.91
C SER A 209 21.16 12.83 -4.87
N GLN A 210 22.46 12.77 -4.51
CA GLN A 210 23.20 11.53 -4.34
C GLN A 210 22.64 10.65 -3.21
N ASP A 211 22.24 11.26 -2.08
CA ASP A 211 21.64 10.52 -0.95
C ASP A 211 20.32 9.85 -1.39
N ILE A 212 19.53 10.54 -2.22
CA ILE A 212 18.29 9.99 -2.80
C ILE A 212 18.61 8.85 -3.76
N HIS A 213 19.61 9.03 -4.62
CA HIS A 213 20.05 7.99 -5.56
C HIS A 213 20.45 6.71 -4.83
N ASP A 214 21.39 6.82 -3.90
CA ASP A 214 21.96 5.66 -3.21
C ASP A 214 20.95 5.00 -2.29
N GLY A 215 20.15 5.79 -1.56
CA GLY A 215 19.11 5.28 -0.68
C GLY A 215 18.01 4.53 -1.40
N LEU A 216 17.54 5.06 -2.54
CA LEU A 216 16.48 4.40 -3.31
C LEU A 216 17.02 3.16 -4.04
N GLU A 217 18.25 3.20 -4.54
CA GLU A 217 18.91 2.04 -5.14
C GLU A 217 18.99 0.88 -4.15
N GLU A 218 19.41 1.13 -2.91
CA GLU A 218 19.46 0.11 -1.87
C GLU A 218 18.06 -0.37 -1.45
N ALA A 219 17.06 0.51 -1.40
CA ALA A 219 15.67 0.14 -1.12
C ALA A 219 15.11 -0.79 -2.20
N VAL A 220 15.30 -0.47 -3.47
CA VAL A 220 14.88 -1.34 -4.58
C VAL A 220 15.60 -2.68 -4.50
N LYS A 221 16.93 -2.67 -4.34
CA LYS A 221 17.75 -3.88 -4.31
C LYS A 221 17.30 -4.86 -3.21
N ARG A 222 17.06 -4.38 -1.97
CA ARG A 222 16.58 -5.24 -0.88
C ARG A 222 15.18 -5.78 -1.13
N GLN A 223 14.33 -5.02 -1.83
CA GLN A 223 12.96 -5.42 -2.16
C GLN A 223 12.87 -6.36 -3.39
N LEU A 224 13.96 -6.64 -4.07
CA LEU A 224 14.02 -7.66 -5.13
C LEU A 224 14.15 -9.10 -4.60
N MET A 225 14.26 -9.32 -3.30
CA MET A 225 14.31 -10.66 -2.72
C MET A 225 13.06 -11.46 -3.09
N SER A 226 13.25 -12.59 -3.78
CA SER A 226 12.16 -13.45 -4.25
C SER A 226 12.69 -14.80 -4.73
N ASP A 227 11.97 -15.86 -4.37
CA ASP A 227 12.20 -17.21 -4.90
C ASP A 227 11.29 -17.53 -6.10
N VAL A 228 10.50 -16.56 -6.55
CA VAL A 228 9.54 -16.69 -7.65
C VAL A 228 9.68 -15.54 -8.65
N PRO A 229 9.19 -15.67 -9.89
CA PRO A 229 9.21 -14.60 -10.88
C PRO A 229 8.51 -13.33 -10.41
N TYR A 230 9.10 -12.17 -10.75
CA TYR A 230 8.57 -10.85 -10.44
C TYR A 230 8.68 -9.90 -11.62
N GLY A 231 7.98 -8.77 -11.55
CA GLY A 231 7.98 -7.72 -12.55
C GLY A 231 7.93 -6.33 -11.94
N VAL A 232 7.72 -5.32 -12.80
CA VAL A 232 7.56 -3.93 -12.40
C VAL A 232 6.30 -3.33 -13.03
N LEU A 233 5.62 -2.47 -12.29
CA LEU A 233 4.57 -1.61 -12.85
C LEU A 233 5.23 -0.40 -13.48
N LEU A 234 4.94 -0.13 -14.75
CA LEU A 234 5.59 0.92 -15.54
C LEU A 234 4.54 1.76 -16.25
N SER A 235 4.11 2.86 -15.64
CA SER A 235 3.15 3.81 -16.24
C SER A 235 3.80 4.82 -17.19
N GLY A 236 5.13 4.88 -17.25
CA GLY A 236 5.86 5.90 -18.01
C GLY A 236 5.95 7.27 -17.29
N GLY A 237 5.46 7.37 -16.07
CA GLY A 237 5.73 8.48 -15.16
C GLY A 237 7.13 8.36 -14.53
N LEU A 238 7.63 9.44 -13.93
CA LEU A 238 8.96 9.48 -13.30
C LEU A 238 9.17 8.32 -12.31
N ASP A 239 8.27 8.16 -11.38
CA ASP A 239 8.43 7.28 -10.22
C ASP A 239 8.52 5.80 -10.62
N SER A 240 7.57 5.34 -11.42
CA SER A 240 7.55 3.98 -11.95
C SER A 240 8.75 3.71 -12.86
N SER A 241 9.20 4.70 -13.60
CA SER A 241 10.36 4.60 -14.51
C SER A 241 11.66 4.47 -13.73
N VAL A 242 11.85 5.25 -12.66
CA VAL A 242 13.01 5.17 -11.76
C VAL A 242 13.08 3.78 -11.11
N ILE A 243 12.00 3.31 -10.52
CA ILE A 243 11.95 1.97 -9.91
C ILE A 243 12.28 0.87 -10.95
N SER A 244 11.71 0.97 -12.15
CA SER A 244 11.94 0.00 -13.22
C SER A 244 13.39 0.01 -13.72
N ALA A 245 14.01 1.19 -13.85
CA ALA A 245 15.39 1.33 -14.28
C ALA A 245 16.36 0.74 -13.24
N ILE A 246 16.17 1.03 -11.95
CA ILE A 246 16.97 0.46 -10.86
C ILE A 246 16.76 -1.07 -10.80
N ALA A 247 15.52 -1.55 -10.84
CA ALA A 247 15.21 -2.97 -10.80
C ALA A 247 15.88 -3.71 -11.97
N LYS A 248 15.90 -3.13 -13.17
CA LYS A 248 16.57 -3.71 -14.35
C LYS A 248 18.06 -3.90 -14.15
N LYS A 249 18.73 -3.00 -13.44
CA LYS A 249 20.17 -3.10 -13.12
C LYS A 249 20.49 -4.39 -12.34
N TYR A 250 19.58 -4.86 -11.50
CA TYR A 250 19.77 -6.02 -10.60
C TYR A 250 19.01 -7.28 -11.01
N ALA A 251 18.06 -7.20 -11.94
CA ALA A 251 17.11 -8.29 -12.23
C ALA A 251 17.77 -9.57 -12.81
N GLY A 252 18.99 -9.47 -13.36
CA GLY A 252 19.69 -10.62 -13.94
C GLY A 252 20.32 -11.57 -12.90
N LYS A 253 20.39 -11.16 -11.64
CA LYS A 253 21.02 -11.92 -10.56
C LYS A 253 20.12 -11.96 -9.32
N ARG A 254 20.26 -13.01 -8.53
CA ARG A 254 19.56 -13.12 -7.25
C ARG A 254 20.28 -12.31 -6.18
N VAL A 255 19.62 -11.27 -5.68
CA VAL A 255 20.19 -10.40 -4.62
C VAL A 255 20.44 -11.17 -3.32
N GLU A 256 19.65 -12.21 -3.02
CA GLU A 256 19.77 -13.05 -1.82
C GLU A 256 21.05 -13.91 -1.81
N THR A 257 21.72 -14.04 -2.94
CA THR A 257 22.97 -14.80 -3.06
C THR A 257 24.17 -13.90 -3.31
N ASP A 258 24.10 -12.62 -2.96
CA ASP A 258 25.11 -11.59 -3.24
C ASP A 258 25.48 -11.54 -4.74
N ASN A 259 24.46 -11.67 -5.59
CA ASN A 259 24.57 -11.72 -7.05
C ASN A 259 25.43 -12.89 -7.61
N LYS A 260 25.66 -13.94 -6.84
CA LYS A 260 26.42 -15.12 -7.29
C LYS A 260 25.62 -16.10 -8.15
N LYS A 261 24.29 -16.10 -8.01
CA LYS A 261 23.38 -16.96 -8.78
C LYS A 261 22.53 -16.13 -9.71
N ASP A 262 22.23 -16.69 -10.89
CA ASP A 262 21.31 -16.07 -11.82
C ASP A 262 19.88 -16.07 -11.27
N ALA A 263 19.11 -15.03 -11.62
CA ALA A 263 17.70 -14.98 -11.30
C ALA A 263 16.93 -16.10 -12.00
N TRP A 264 15.85 -16.55 -11.39
CA TRP A 264 14.93 -17.52 -12.01
C TRP A 264 14.37 -17.00 -13.34
N TRP A 265 14.23 -15.68 -13.45
CA TRP A 265 13.73 -14.97 -14.61
C TRP A 265 14.72 -13.86 -14.98
N PRO A 266 15.67 -14.15 -15.89
CA PRO A 266 16.77 -13.22 -16.19
C PRO A 266 16.31 -11.96 -16.92
N GLN A 267 15.10 -11.96 -17.48
CA GLN A 267 14.49 -10.81 -18.14
C GLN A 267 13.45 -10.16 -17.23
N LEU A 268 13.62 -8.87 -16.97
CA LEU A 268 12.64 -8.12 -16.22
C LEU A 268 11.41 -7.81 -17.08
N HIS A 269 10.24 -8.20 -16.60
CA HIS A 269 8.96 -7.90 -17.23
C HIS A 269 8.39 -6.61 -16.65
N SER A 270 7.91 -5.71 -17.51
CA SER A 270 7.22 -4.48 -17.13
C SER A 270 5.79 -4.48 -17.67
N PHE A 271 4.88 -3.87 -16.89
CA PHE A 271 3.45 -3.89 -17.15
C PHE A 271 2.87 -2.49 -17.13
N ALA A 272 2.07 -2.16 -18.13
CA ALA A 272 1.28 -0.95 -18.22
C ALA A 272 -0.15 -1.28 -18.62
N ILE A 273 -1.12 -0.46 -18.21
CA ILE A 273 -2.52 -0.57 -18.60
C ILE A 273 -3.08 0.80 -18.98
N GLY A 274 -3.96 0.84 -19.95
CA GLY A 274 -4.68 2.04 -20.35
C GLY A 274 -5.74 1.75 -21.41
N LEU A 275 -6.57 2.76 -21.67
CA LEU A 275 -7.42 2.80 -22.85
C LEU A 275 -6.54 2.93 -24.10
N GLU A 276 -7.07 2.55 -25.25
CA GLU A 276 -6.34 2.72 -26.52
C GLU A 276 -5.91 4.19 -26.72
N GLY A 277 -4.62 4.41 -27.02
CA GLY A 277 -4.06 5.74 -27.17
C GLY A 277 -3.77 6.51 -25.89
N ALA A 278 -3.89 5.87 -24.72
CA ALA A 278 -3.59 6.50 -23.43
C ALA A 278 -2.15 7.04 -23.37
N PRO A 279 -1.94 8.26 -22.84
CA PRO A 279 -0.62 8.91 -22.82
C PRO A 279 0.42 8.11 -22.03
N ASP A 280 0.02 7.45 -20.96
CA ASP A 280 0.91 6.63 -20.13
C ASP A 280 1.43 5.41 -20.91
N LEU A 281 0.62 4.76 -21.74
CA LEU A 281 1.06 3.62 -22.56
C LEU A 281 2.18 4.01 -23.52
N ILE A 282 2.07 5.20 -24.13
CA ILE A 282 3.08 5.72 -25.06
C ILE A 282 4.42 5.90 -24.32
N LYS A 283 4.39 6.52 -23.16
CA LYS A 283 5.58 6.79 -22.36
C LYS A 283 6.16 5.53 -21.72
N ALA A 284 5.32 4.63 -21.24
CA ALA A 284 5.76 3.32 -20.73
C ALA A 284 6.54 2.54 -21.78
N ARG A 285 6.06 2.51 -23.02
CA ARG A 285 6.74 1.86 -24.16
C ARG A 285 8.10 2.50 -24.46
N GLU A 286 8.21 3.82 -24.39
CA GLU A 286 9.47 4.55 -24.57
C GLU A 286 10.49 4.16 -23.50
N VAL A 287 10.11 4.20 -22.23
CA VAL A 287 10.96 3.79 -21.11
C VAL A 287 11.35 2.32 -21.22
N ALA A 288 10.39 1.43 -21.48
CA ALA A 288 10.64 0.00 -21.59
C ALA A 288 11.70 -0.34 -22.66
N ARG A 289 11.67 0.35 -23.80
CA ARG A 289 12.69 0.23 -24.86
C ARG A 289 14.04 0.74 -24.40
N PHE A 290 14.06 1.88 -23.71
CA PHE A 290 15.28 2.51 -23.23
C PHE A 290 16.01 1.64 -22.19
N ILE A 291 15.29 1.11 -21.19
CA ILE A 291 15.88 0.29 -20.13
C ILE A 291 15.99 -1.21 -20.49
N GLY A 292 15.34 -1.65 -21.59
CA GLY A 292 15.41 -3.02 -22.08
C GLY A 292 14.61 -4.04 -21.26
N THR A 293 13.35 -3.73 -20.92
CA THR A 293 12.43 -4.69 -20.30
C THR A 293 11.60 -5.43 -21.34
N VAL A 294 11.07 -6.60 -20.98
CA VAL A 294 10.00 -7.27 -21.73
C VAL A 294 8.69 -6.60 -21.34
N HIS A 295 8.22 -5.69 -22.20
CA HIS A 295 7.08 -4.84 -21.89
C HIS A 295 5.75 -5.47 -22.30
N HIS A 296 4.79 -5.43 -21.39
CA HIS A 296 3.41 -5.87 -21.60
C HIS A 296 2.47 -4.68 -21.48
N GLU A 297 1.88 -4.33 -22.61
CA GLU A 297 0.90 -3.26 -22.71
C GLU A 297 -0.48 -3.86 -22.72
N ILE A 298 -1.28 -3.56 -21.73
CA ILE A 298 -2.62 -4.08 -21.56
C ILE A 298 -3.63 -2.99 -21.91
N HIS A 299 -4.53 -3.31 -22.81
CA HIS A 299 -5.63 -2.45 -23.17
C HIS A 299 -6.90 -2.94 -22.48
N TYR A 300 -7.70 -2.02 -21.96
CA TYR A 300 -9.05 -2.30 -21.48
C TYR A 300 -10.05 -1.33 -22.12
N THR A 301 -11.28 -1.77 -22.21
CA THR A 301 -12.38 -0.92 -22.69
C THR A 301 -13.07 -0.24 -21.53
N ILE A 302 -13.74 0.87 -21.78
CA ILE A 302 -14.57 1.55 -20.78
C ILE A 302 -15.60 0.58 -20.20
N GLN A 303 -16.22 -0.27 -21.04
CA GLN A 303 -17.21 -1.24 -20.56
C GLN A 303 -16.60 -2.25 -19.59
N GLU A 304 -15.43 -2.81 -19.87
CA GLU A 304 -14.72 -3.69 -18.94
C GLU A 304 -14.43 -3.00 -17.60
N GLY A 305 -14.07 -1.71 -17.64
CA GLY A 305 -13.89 -0.91 -16.43
C GLY A 305 -15.20 -0.75 -15.64
N LEU A 306 -16.28 -0.41 -16.30
CA LEU A 306 -17.60 -0.25 -15.67
C LEU A 306 -18.11 -1.56 -15.06
N ASP A 307 -17.96 -2.67 -15.77
CA ASP A 307 -18.34 -4.01 -15.31
C ASP A 307 -17.56 -4.43 -14.06
N ALA A 308 -16.30 -3.99 -13.93
CA ALA A 308 -15.44 -4.34 -12.81
C ALA A 308 -15.71 -3.55 -11.52
N ILE A 309 -16.38 -2.38 -11.58
CA ILE A 309 -16.51 -1.44 -10.43
C ILE A 309 -17.05 -2.14 -9.17
N ARG A 310 -18.07 -2.98 -9.32
CA ARG A 310 -18.70 -3.67 -8.19
C ARG A 310 -17.72 -4.60 -7.48
N ASP A 311 -16.96 -5.38 -8.25
CA ASP A 311 -15.91 -6.27 -7.73
C ASP A 311 -14.76 -5.46 -7.14
N VAL A 312 -14.35 -4.39 -7.81
CA VAL A 312 -13.30 -3.49 -7.32
C VAL A 312 -13.64 -2.97 -5.93
N ILE A 313 -14.84 -2.41 -5.72
CA ILE A 313 -15.28 -1.90 -4.42
C ILE A 313 -15.29 -3.01 -3.36
N TYR A 314 -15.68 -4.23 -3.71
CA TYR A 314 -15.62 -5.38 -2.80
C TYR A 314 -14.19 -5.70 -2.38
N TYR A 315 -13.23 -5.71 -3.33
CA TYR A 315 -11.84 -6.07 -3.02
C TYR A 315 -11.07 -4.96 -2.33
N ILE A 316 -11.25 -3.71 -2.77
CA ILE A 316 -10.52 -2.58 -2.16
C ILE A 316 -11.14 -2.08 -0.85
N GLU A 317 -12.43 -2.42 -0.60
CA GLU A 317 -13.13 -2.11 0.67
C GLU A 317 -13.18 -0.61 0.98
N THR A 318 -13.40 0.21 -0.04
CA THR A 318 -13.58 1.66 0.08
C THR A 318 -14.53 2.16 -1.00
N TYR A 319 -15.11 3.32 -0.76
CA TYR A 319 -15.91 4.07 -1.74
C TYR A 319 -15.33 5.46 -2.02
N ASP A 320 -14.08 5.72 -1.60
CA ASP A 320 -13.37 6.94 -1.97
C ASP A 320 -13.25 7.05 -3.49
N VAL A 321 -13.68 8.20 -4.05
CA VAL A 321 -13.84 8.38 -5.50
C VAL A 321 -12.52 8.19 -6.23
N THR A 322 -11.45 8.83 -5.77
CA THR A 322 -10.14 8.75 -6.44
C THR A 322 -9.55 7.35 -6.36
N THR A 323 -9.74 6.69 -5.23
CA THR A 323 -9.29 5.32 -5.01
C THR A 323 -10.03 4.35 -5.94
N VAL A 324 -11.36 4.45 -6.09
CA VAL A 324 -12.13 3.59 -7.00
C VAL A 324 -11.73 3.81 -8.45
N ARG A 325 -11.61 5.07 -8.89
CA ARG A 325 -11.20 5.44 -10.27
C ARG A 325 -9.85 4.84 -10.65
N ALA A 326 -8.86 4.90 -9.75
CA ALA A 326 -7.51 4.40 -9.98
C ALA A 326 -7.38 2.88 -9.74
N SER A 327 -8.15 2.30 -8.83
CA SER A 327 -8.11 0.86 -8.54
C SER A 327 -8.65 0.02 -9.68
N THR A 328 -9.62 0.52 -10.44
CA THR A 328 -10.26 -0.26 -11.51
C THR A 328 -9.25 -0.71 -12.58
N PRO A 329 -8.46 0.16 -13.21
CA PRO A 329 -7.43 -0.29 -14.15
C PRO A 329 -6.36 -1.16 -13.48
N MET A 330 -5.96 -0.85 -12.24
CA MET A 330 -4.97 -1.67 -11.52
C MET A 330 -5.48 -3.08 -11.21
N TYR A 331 -6.75 -3.24 -10.87
CA TYR A 331 -7.41 -4.52 -10.69
C TYR A 331 -7.40 -5.36 -11.98
N LEU A 332 -7.73 -4.74 -13.11
CA LEU A 332 -7.71 -5.39 -14.42
C LEU A 332 -6.28 -5.79 -14.83
N LEU A 333 -5.29 -4.93 -14.55
CA LEU A 333 -3.88 -5.21 -14.77
C LEU A 333 -3.40 -6.41 -13.94
N ALA A 334 -3.74 -6.45 -12.67
CA ALA A 334 -3.35 -7.53 -11.75
C ALA A 334 -3.84 -8.90 -12.23
N ARG A 335 -5.03 -8.99 -12.84
CA ARG A 335 -5.58 -10.20 -13.46
C ARG A 335 -4.62 -10.75 -14.52
N VAL A 336 -4.10 -9.89 -15.39
CA VAL A 336 -3.17 -10.29 -16.46
C VAL A 336 -1.83 -10.71 -15.87
N ILE A 337 -1.27 -9.95 -14.93
CA ILE A 337 -0.02 -10.29 -14.24
C ILE A 337 -0.12 -11.68 -13.63
N LYS A 338 -1.21 -11.96 -12.91
CA LYS A 338 -1.49 -13.28 -12.33
C LYS A 338 -1.53 -14.38 -13.38
N SER A 339 -2.17 -14.15 -14.51
CA SER A 339 -2.29 -15.15 -15.60
C SER A 339 -0.94 -15.54 -16.20
N MET A 340 0.07 -14.68 -16.08
CA MET A 340 1.45 -14.92 -16.51
C MET A 340 2.30 -15.63 -15.44
N GLY A 341 1.74 -16.01 -14.30
CA GLY A 341 2.45 -16.71 -13.23
C GLY A 341 3.34 -15.79 -12.38
N ILE A 342 3.24 -14.46 -12.51
CA ILE A 342 3.99 -13.49 -11.73
C ILE A 342 3.25 -13.23 -10.42
N LYS A 343 3.98 -13.33 -9.30
CA LYS A 343 3.41 -13.21 -7.95
C LYS A 343 3.78 -11.91 -7.24
N MET A 344 4.77 -11.17 -7.74
CA MET A 344 5.25 -9.93 -7.12
C MET A 344 5.60 -8.90 -8.17
N VAL A 345 5.28 -7.64 -7.90
CA VAL A 345 5.67 -6.49 -8.71
C VAL A 345 6.17 -5.35 -7.83
N LEU A 346 7.13 -4.57 -8.35
CA LEU A 346 7.53 -3.30 -7.72
C LEU A 346 6.73 -2.16 -8.34
N SER A 347 6.39 -1.18 -7.50
CA SER A 347 5.62 0.02 -7.88
C SER A 347 6.31 1.31 -7.42
N GLY A 348 6.04 2.40 -8.12
CA GLY A 348 6.50 3.76 -7.78
C GLY A 348 5.64 4.49 -6.73
N GLU A 349 4.69 3.80 -6.08
CA GLU A 349 3.81 4.41 -5.09
C GLU A 349 4.58 5.01 -3.90
N GLY A 350 4.07 6.09 -3.35
CA GLY A 350 4.64 6.80 -2.21
C GLY A 350 5.58 7.96 -2.58
N ALA A 351 6.08 8.01 -3.82
CA ALA A 351 6.96 9.09 -4.26
C ALA A 351 6.30 10.47 -4.20
N ASP A 352 5.01 10.56 -4.53
CA ASP A 352 4.26 11.81 -4.52
C ASP A 352 4.09 12.36 -3.11
N GLU A 353 3.88 11.53 -2.12
CA GLU A 353 3.72 11.89 -0.72
C GLU A 353 5.05 12.30 -0.09
N VAL A 354 6.12 11.61 -0.41
CA VAL A 354 7.46 11.89 0.12
C VAL A 354 8.06 13.18 -0.44
N PHE A 355 7.85 13.43 -1.74
CA PHE A 355 8.50 14.52 -2.47
C PHE A 355 7.55 15.63 -2.94
N GLY A 356 6.28 15.62 -2.49
CA GLY A 356 5.30 16.63 -2.89
C GLY A 356 4.99 16.62 -4.39
N GLY A 357 4.78 15.43 -4.96
CA GLY A 357 4.56 15.26 -6.39
C GLY A 357 3.14 15.55 -6.87
N HIS A 358 2.16 15.61 -5.98
CA HIS A 358 0.81 16.04 -6.34
C HIS A 358 0.80 17.53 -6.69
N LEU A 359 0.12 17.92 -7.76
CA LEU A 359 0.20 19.27 -8.32
C LEU A 359 -0.21 20.40 -7.35
N TYR A 360 -1.07 20.12 -6.40
CA TYR A 360 -1.44 21.13 -5.40
C TYR A 360 -0.27 21.55 -4.51
N PHE A 361 0.81 20.76 -4.40
CA PHE A 361 2.02 21.15 -3.68
C PHE A 361 2.73 22.40 -4.26
N HIS A 362 2.49 22.74 -5.54
CA HIS A 362 2.92 24.01 -6.13
C HIS A 362 2.34 25.23 -5.38
N LYS A 363 1.22 25.05 -4.66
CA LYS A 363 0.56 26.10 -3.88
C LYS A 363 1.02 26.15 -2.42
N ALA A 364 1.98 25.32 -2.02
CA ALA A 364 2.51 25.33 -0.64
C ALA A 364 3.12 26.70 -0.28
N PRO A 365 2.60 27.38 0.75
CA PRO A 365 3.01 28.76 1.03
C PRO A 365 4.40 28.87 1.66
N THR A 366 4.85 27.83 2.36
CA THR A 366 6.14 27.78 3.06
C THR A 366 6.71 26.35 3.08
N ALA A 367 8.01 26.24 3.32
CA ALA A 367 8.67 24.94 3.49
C ALA A 367 8.11 24.15 4.69
N GLN A 368 7.67 24.84 5.74
CA GLN A 368 7.00 24.20 6.88
C GLN A 368 5.66 23.62 6.47
N ALA A 369 4.79 24.38 5.80
CA ALA A 369 3.50 23.89 5.35
C ALA A 369 3.65 22.72 4.38
N PHE A 370 4.64 22.77 3.47
CA PHE A 370 4.99 21.68 2.58
C PHE A 370 5.38 20.40 3.36
N HIS A 371 6.28 20.52 4.31
CA HIS A 371 6.76 19.40 5.12
C HIS A 371 5.64 18.77 5.95
N GLU A 372 4.88 19.58 6.66
CA GLU A 372 3.75 19.13 7.47
C GLU A 372 2.70 18.39 6.63
N GLU A 373 2.49 18.83 5.39
CA GLU A 373 1.58 18.17 4.46
C GLU A 373 2.13 16.79 4.02
N THR A 374 3.43 16.68 3.71
CA THR A 374 4.04 15.37 3.39
C THR A 374 3.90 14.40 4.56
N VAL A 375 4.09 14.84 5.79
CA VAL A 375 3.90 14.03 7.00
C VAL A 375 2.44 13.60 7.16
N ARG A 376 1.48 14.53 6.97
CA ARG A 376 0.03 14.19 7.01
C ARG A 376 -0.36 13.17 5.96
N LYS A 377 0.14 13.35 4.73
CA LYS A 377 -0.13 12.41 3.62
C LYS A 377 0.41 11.01 3.93
N LEU A 378 1.66 10.91 4.38
CA LEU A 378 2.25 9.63 4.78
C LEU A 378 1.46 8.96 5.91
N GLY A 379 1.01 9.72 6.91
CA GLY A 379 0.22 9.21 8.02
C GLY A 379 -1.16 8.65 7.62
N LYS A 380 -1.71 9.10 6.49
CA LYS A 380 -3.03 8.67 5.97
C LYS A 380 -2.94 7.75 4.75
N LEU A 381 -1.74 7.49 4.23
CA LEU A 381 -1.54 6.79 2.95
C LEU A 381 -2.12 5.38 2.94
N HIS A 382 -2.20 4.74 4.10
CA HIS A 382 -2.81 3.42 4.31
C HIS A 382 -4.32 3.37 4.02
N LEU A 383 -4.99 4.51 3.90
CA LEU A 383 -6.42 4.62 3.56
C LEU A 383 -6.64 4.93 2.07
N TYR A 384 -5.60 5.29 1.33
CA TYR A 384 -5.64 5.72 -0.07
C TYR A 384 -4.72 4.90 -0.97
N ASP A 385 -3.54 5.42 -1.31
CA ASP A 385 -2.68 4.80 -2.33
C ASP A 385 -2.06 3.46 -1.90
N CYS A 386 -1.68 3.31 -0.63
CA CYS A 386 -1.24 2.01 -0.12
C CYS A 386 -2.38 0.98 -0.14
N LEU A 387 -3.59 1.38 0.28
CA LEU A 387 -4.78 0.51 0.22
C LEU A 387 -5.08 0.11 -1.21
N ARG A 388 -5.12 1.09 -2.13
CA ARG A 388 -5.35 0.87 -3.56
C ARG A 388 -4.34 -0.12 -4.14
N ALA A 389 -3.05 0.19 -4.04
CA ALA A 389 -1.99 -0.64 -4.61
C ALA A 389 -1.99 -2.05 -4.02
N ASN A 390 -2.12 -2.17 -2.70
CA ASN A 390 -2.14 -3.46 -2.04
C ASN A 390 -3.37 -4.30 -2.43
N LYS A 391 -4.57 -3.77 -2.23
CA LYS A 391 -5.81 -4.56 -2.37
C LYS A 391 -6.17 -4.85 -3.83
N SER A 392 -5.88 -3.93 -4.77
CA SER A 392 -6.11 -4.19 -6.20
C SER A 392 -5.24 -5.33 -6.73
N LEU A 393 -3.96 -5.38 -6.34
CA LEU A 393 -3.05 -6.46 -6.70
C LEU A 393 -3.42 -7.76 -6.00
N ALA A 394 -3.68 -7.68 -4.69
CA ALA A 394 -4.01 -8.84 -3.87
C ALA A 394 -5.34 -9.50 -4.24
N ALA A 395 -6.27 -8.78 -4.86
CA ALA A 395 -7.50 -9.35 -5.40
C ALA A 395 -7.23 -10.55 -6.34
N TRP A 396 -6.07 -10.56 -6.97
CA TRP A 396 -5.61 -11.62 -7.87
C TRP A 396 -4.40 -12.40 -7.33
N GLY A 397 -4.06 -12.22 -6.05
CA GLY A 397 -2.91 -12.91 -5.45
C GLY A 397 -1.58 -12.45 -6.04
N VAL A 398 -1.41 -11.14 -6.22
CA VAL A 398 -0.15 -10.49 -6.61
C VAL A 398 0.30 -9.57 -5.50
N GLU A 399 1.59 -9.60 -5.13
CA GLU A 399 2.18 -8.71 -4.15
C GLU A 399 2.73 -7.44 -4.81
N GLY A 400 2.40 -6.28 -4.25
CA GLY A 400 3.03 -5.00 -4.58
C GLY A 400 4.06 -4.60 -3.54
N ARG A 401 5.26 -4.25 -3.99
CA ARG A 401 6.34 -3.66 -3.18
C ARG A 401 6.58 -2.21 -3.58
N VAL A 402 6.88 -1.37 -2.60
CA VAL A 402 6.88 0.09 -2.73
C VAL A 402 8.17 0.70 -2.18
N PRO A 403 9.28 0.67 -2.95
CA PRO A 403 10.60 1.10 -2.46
C PRO A 403 10.67 2.54 -1.97
N PHE A 404 9.85 3.46 -2.49
CA PHE A 404 9.77 4.84 -1.97
C PHE A 404 9.26 4.92 -0.52
N LEU A 405 8.59 3.87 -0.03
CA LEU A 405 8.11 3.78 1.35
C LEU A 405 8.96 2.84 2.22
N ASP A 406 10.13 2.42 1.74
CA ASP A 406 11.12 1.70 2.55
C ASP A 406 11.51 2.51 3.77
N LYS A 407 11.55 1.87 4.95
CA LYS A 407 11.79 2.57 6.23
C LYS A 407 13.09 3.38 6.24
N ASP A 408 14.19 2.80 5.75
CA ASP A 408 15.49 3.45 5.74
C ASP A 408 15.54 4.57 4.68
N PHE A 409 14.91 4.34 3.52
CA PHE A 409 14.79 5.38 2.50
C PHE A 409 13.93 6.55 2.97
N LEU A 410 12.83 6.30 3.69
CA LEU A 410 12.02 7.36 4.29
C LEU A 410 12.83 8.22 5.26
N ASP A 411 13.70 7.61 6.07
CA ASP A 411 14.58 8.34 6.98
C ASP A 411 15.56 9.25 6.23
N ILE A 412 16.04 8.86 5.05
CA ILE A 412 16.85 9.71 4.18
C ILE A 412 16.01 10.83 3.57
N ALA A 413 14.94 10.48 2.88
CA ALA A 413 14.15 11.41 2.06
C ALA A 413 13.38 12.45 2.90
N MET A 414 12.87 12.05 4.07
CA MET A 414 12.10 12.94 4.94
C MET A 414 12.98 13.84 5.82
N ARG A 415 14.27 13.50 6.02
CA ARG A 415 15.23 14.39 6.68
C ARG A 415 15.86 15.44 5.78
N LEU A 416 15.64 15.41 4.47
CA LEU A 416 16.10 16.47 3.58
C LEU A 416 15.45 17.82 3.96
N ASN A 417 16.20 18.92 3.80
CA ASN A 417 15.60 20.25 3.90
C ASN A 417 14.38 20.35 2.98
N PRO A 418 13.18 20.64 3.52
CA PRO A 418 11.95 20.70 2.73
C PRO A 418 11.99 21.72 1.58
N GLU A 419 12.77 22.80 1.68
CA GLU A 419 12.95 23.78 0.60
C GLU A 419 13.46 23.15 -0.69
N ALA A 420 14.32 22.12 -0.59
CA ALA A 420 14.86 21.42 -1.75
C ALA A 420 13.82 20.53 -2.47
N LYS A 421 12.69 20.24 -1.82
CA LYS A 421 11.57 19.47 -2.36
C LYS A 421 10.46 20.36 -2.92
N MET A 422 10.40 21.62 -2.53
CA MET A 422 9.38 22.57 -3.00
C MET A 422 9.51 22.82 -4.52
N CYS A 423 8.40 23.17 -5.12
CA CYS A 423 8.30 23.49 -6.54
C CYS A 423 7.59 24.86 -6.74
N PRO A 424 8.17 25.99 -6.27
CA PRO A 424 7.57 27.31 -6.44
C PRO A 424 7.69 27.79 -7.90
N GLY A 425 6.68 28.52 -8.35
CA GLY A 425 6.65 29.13 -9.69
C GLY A 425 6.73 28.07 -10.80
N SER A 426 7.65 28.27 -11.74
CA SER A 426 7.90 27.38 -12.89
C SER A 426 8.78 26.16 -12.57
N THR A 427 9.12 25.92 -11.31
CA THR A 427 9.92 24.75 -10.92
C THR A 427 9.08 23.47 -11.02
N ILE A 428 9.57 22.49 -11.77
CA ILE A 428 8.91 21.18 -11.89
C ILE A 428 8.94 20.42 -10.54
N GLU A 429 7.87 19.71 -10.24
CA GLU A 429 7.75 18.88 -9.04
C GLU A 429 8.81 17.76 -9.02
N LYS A 430 9.21 17.33 -7.83
CA LYS A 430 10.21 16.27 -7.60
C LYS A 430 11.57 16.51 -8.26
N LYS A 431 11.99 17.77 -8.41
CA LYS A 431 13.24 18.15 -9.07
C LYS A 431 14.48 17.41 -8.53
N ILE A 432 14.54 17.17 -7.23
CA ILE A 432 15.65 16.44 -6.60
C ILE A 432 15.71 14.98 -7.03
N VAL A 433 14.56 14.31 -7.20
CA VAL A 433 14.47 12.93 -7.72
C VAL A 433 14.86 12.90 -9.19
N ARG A 434 14.38 13.86 -9.99
CA ARG A 434 14.74 13.99 -11.41
C ARG A 434 16.24 14.13 -11.61
N LYS A 435 16.89 14.99 -10.83
CA LYS A 435 18.36 15.16 -10.83
C LYS A 435 19.11 13.89 -10.43
N ALA A 436 18.57 13.13 -9.47
CA ALA A 436 19.20 11.91 -8.98
C ALA A 436 19.23 10.78 -10.03
N PHE A 437 18.25 10.75 -10.96
CA PHE A 437 18.05 9.64 -11.89
C PHE A 437 17.93 10.05 -13.37
N ALA A 438 18.26 11.30 -13.73
CA ALA A 438 18.11 11.79 -15.10
C ALA A 438 18.91 10.97 -16.12
N ASP A 439 20.07 10.46 -15.75
CA ASP A 439 20.95 9.65 -16.60
C ASP A 439 20.43 8.21 -16.84
N MET A 440 19.48 7.77 -16.03
CA MET A 440 18.88 6.42 -16.12
C MET A 440 17.59 6.40 -16.96
N LEU A 441 17.10 7.54 -17.43
CA LEU A 441 15.80 7.70 -18.08
C LEU A 441 15.92 8.52 -19.37
N PRO A 442 15.00 8.35 -20.35
CA PRO A 442 14.87 9.28 -21.46
C PRO A 442 14.53 10.70 -20.95
N ASP A 443 15.13 11.74 -21.54
CA ASP A 443 14.84 13.14 -21.17
C ASP A 443 13.36 13.49 -21.23
N SER A 444 12.65 12.96 -22.22
CA SER A 444 11.20 13.14 -22.40
C SER A 444 10.35 12.56 -21.27
N VAL A 445 10.94 11.76 -20.37
CA VAL A 445 10.31 11.19 -19.19
C VAL A 445 10.92 11.79 -17.92
N ALA A 446 12.25 11.91 -17.86
CA ALA A 446 12.94 12.51 -16.72
C ALA A 446 12.42 13.92 -16.39
N TRP A 447 12.04 14.70 -17.40
CA TRP A 447 11.56 16.09 -17.28
C TRP A 447 10.09 16.28 -17.66
N ARG A 448 9.33 15.16 -17.81
CA ARG A 448 7.87 15.20 -18.02
C ARG A 448 7.17 15.62 -16.75
N GLN A 449 6.20 16.52 -16.87
CA GLN A 449 5.31 16.87 -15.78
C GLN A 449 4.45 15.67 -15.33
N LYS A 450 4.08 15.70 -14.03
CA LYS A 450 3.25 14.68 -13.39
C LYS A 450 1.87 14.58 -14.04
N GLU A 451 1.48 13.36 -14.40
CA GLU A 451 0.09 12.97 -14.60
C GLU A 451 -0.35 11.99 -13.52
N GLN A 452 -1.59 12.11 -13.06
CA GLN A 452 -2.15 11.12 -12.15
C GLN A 452 -2.52 9.85 -12.89
N PHE A 453 -2.36 8.71 -12.24
CA PHE A 453 -2.66 7.41 -12.84
C PHE A 453 -4.09 7.30 -13.39
N SER A 454 -5.09 7.84 -12.68
CA SER A 454 -6.48 7.85 -13.15
C SER A 454 -6.72 8.67 -14.42
N ASP A 455 -5.86 9.64 -14.71
CA ASP A 455 -5.88 10.44 -15.95
C ASP A 455 -4.98 9.82 -17.02
N GLY A 456 -3.80 9.33 -16.64
CA GLY A 456 -2.81 8.73 -17.54
C GLY A 456 -3.29 7.47 -18.26
N VAL A 457 -4.21 6.70 -17.64
CA VAL A 457 -4.85 5.54 -18.27
C VAL A 457 -5.88 5.90 -19.35
N GLY A 458 -6.24 7.18 -19.47
CA GLY A 458 -7.14 7.71 -20.50
C GLY A 458 -8.18 8.67 -19.92
N TYR A 459 -8.18 9.90 -20.43
CA TYR A 459 -9.04 10.99 -19.91
C TYR A 459 -10.53 10.68 -19.96
N SER A 460 -10.99 9.92 -20.95
CA SER A 460 -12.41 9.54 -21.10
C SER A 460 -12.91 8.61 -19.98
N TRP A 461 -12.01 7.94 -19.26
CA TRP A 461 -12.39 7.06 -18.15
C TRP A 461 -13.17 7.80 -17.05
N ILE A 462 -12.60 8.89 -16.54
CA ILE A 462 -13.24 9.69 -15.49
C ILE A 462 -14.53 10.37 -16.00
N ASP A 463 -14.51 10.90 -17.23
CA ASP A 463 -15.67 11.59 -17.80
C ASP A 463 -16.84 10.64 -17.98
N THR A 464 -16.58 9.38 -18.39
CA THR A 464 -17.60 8.35 -18.49
C THR A 464 -18.17 7.95 -17.12
N LEU A 465 -17.32 7.81 -16.10
CA LEU A 465 -17.80 7.53 -14.74
C LEU A 465 -18.72 8.63 -14.21
N LYS A 466 -18.35 9.88 -14.43
CA LYS A 466 -19.20 11.02 -14.05
C LYS A 466 -20.54 11.02 -14.79
N ALA A 467 -20.54 10.73 -16.09
CA ALA A 467 -21.75 10.67 -16.89
C ALA A 467 -22.68 9.52 -16.43
N LEU A 468 -22.11 8.32 -16.26
CA LEU A 468 -22.85 7.14 -15.78
C LEU A 468 -23.50 7.40 -14.41
N THR A 469 -22.74 7.92 -13.47
CA THR A 469 -23.23 8.14 -12.11
C THR A 469 -24.26 9.28 -12.04
N ALA A 470 -24.11 10.31 -12.89
CA ALA A 470 -25.10 11.39 -13.04
C ALA A 470 -26.46 10.88 -13.53
N GLU A 471 -26.46 9.85 -14.40
CA GLU A 471 -27.66 9.19 -14.89
C GLU A 471 -28.22 8.18 -13.88
N ALA A 472 -27.37 7.40 -13.24
CA ALA A 472 -27.76 6.31 -12.34
C ALA A 472 -28.34 6.80 -10.99
N VAL A 473 -27.99 8.02 -10.55
CA VAL A 473 -28.42 8.58 -9.26
C VAL A 473 -29.33 9.81 -9.51
N SER A 474 -30.57 9.73 -9.03
CA SER A 474 -31.52 10.83 -9.17
C SER A 474 -31.21 11.99 -8.19
N ASP A 475 -31.75 13.18 -8.49
CA ASP A 475 -31.65 14.33 -7.58
C ASP A 475 -32.43 14.10 -6.28
N GLU A 476 -33.52 13.32 -6.33
CA GLU A 476 -34.28 12.90 -5.16
C GLU A 476 -33.44 12.00 -4.24
N GLN A 477 -32.71 11.04 -4.80
CA GLN A 477 -31.81 10.22 -4.03
C GLN A 477 -30.70 11.05 -3.35
N MET A 478 -30.15 12.04 -4.04
CA MET A 478 -29.19 12.97 -3.46
C MET A 478 -29.76 13.81 -2.33
N ALA A 479 -31.01 14.32 -2.50
CA ALA A 479 -31.68 15.09 -1.47
C ALA A 479 -31.88 14.31 -0.16
N HIS A 480 -32.07 13.00 -0.25
CA HIS A 480 -32.24 12.08 0.88
C HIS A 480 -30.95 11.32 1.25
N ALA A 481 -29.78 11.72 0.74
CA ALA A 481 -28.51 11.02 0.99
C ALA A 481 -28.14 10.90 2.47
N ALA A 482 -28.39 11.95 3.27
CA ALA A 482 -28.13 11.95 4.72
C ALA A 482 -29.02 10.98 5.50
N GLU A 483 -30.25 10.75 5.05
CA GLU A 483 -31.15 9.78 5.67
C GLU A 483 -30.70 8.35 5.41
N ARG A 484 -30.27 8.07 4.17
CA ARG A 484 -29.79 6.75 3.76
C ARG A 484 -28.39 6.44 4.29
N PHE A 485 -27.50 7.43 4.30
CA PHE A 485 -26.09 7.32 4.66
C PHE A 485 -25.72 8.37 5.72
N PRO A 486 -26.15 8.21 6.98
CA PRO A 486 -25.86 9.18 8.04
C PRO A 486 -24.37 9.25 8.41
N ILE A 487 -23.60 8.21 8.12
CA ILE A 487 -22.15 8.15 8.31
C ILE A 487 -21.49 8.38 6.95
N ASN A 488 -20.61 9.39 6.85
CA ASN A 488 -19.93 9.76 5.61
C ASN A 488 -20.91 9.98 4.46
N THR A 489 -21.85 10.90 4.66
CA THR A 489 -22.89 11.25 3.69
C THR A 489 -22.28 11.69 2.35
N PRO A 490 -22.61 11.02 1.24
CA PRO A 490 -22.15 11.41 -0.09
C PRO A 490 -22.49 12.85 -0.45
N GLN A 491 -21.53 13.57 -1.04
CA GLN A 491 -21.70 14.98 -1.43
C GLN A 491 -22.00 15.16 -2.92
N ASN A 492 -21.82 14.12 -3.73
CA ASN A 492 -22.14 14.11 -5.15
C ASN A 492 -22.65 12.73 -5.60
N LYS A 493 -23.14 12.65 -6.84
CA LYS A 493 -23.76 11.44 -7.39
C LYS A 493 -22.77 10.29 -7.54
N GLU A 494 -21.51 10.57 -7.83
CA GLU A 494 -20.47 9.54 -7.95
C GLU A 494 -20.16 8.91 -6.58
N GLU A 495 -19.98 9.72 -5.54
CA GLU A 495 -19.85 9.23 -4.16
C GLU A 495 -21.06 8.41 -3.72
N TYR A 496 -22.28 8.88 -4.05
CA TYR A 496 -23.50 8.17 -3.73
C TYR A 496 -23.56 6.80 -4.40
N TYR A 497 -23.17 6.73 -5.68
CA TYR A 497 -23.16 5.49 -6.45
C TYR A 497 -22.20 4.46 -5.83
N TYR A 498 -20.95 4.85 -5.55
CA TYR A 498 -19.96 3.96 -4.93
C TYR A 498 -20.35 3.60 -3.50
N ARG A 499 -20.87 4.55 -2.72
CA ARG A 499 -21.36 4.31 -1.36
C ARG A 499 -22.50 3.30 -1.33
N SER A 500 -23.38 3.33 -2.33
CA SER A 500 -24.48 2.38 -2.44
C SER A 500 -23.99 0.95 -2.66
N ILE A 501 -23.05 0.77 -3.58
CA ILE A 501 -22.42 -0.54 -3.84
C ILE A 501 -21.68 -1.04 -2.59
N PHE A 502 -20.91 -0.17 -1.93
CA PHE A 502 -20.18 -0.51 -0.71
C PHE A 502 -21.14 -0.98 0.40
N GLN A 503 -22.26 -0.28 0.59
CA GLN A 503 -23.27 -0.63 1.61
C GLN A 503 -23.90 -2.01 1.38
N GLU A 504 -24.02 -2.44 0.14
CA GLU A 504 -24.52 -3.79 -0.17
C GLU A 504 -23.53 -4.88 0.23
N HIS A 505 -22.21 -4.60 0.10
CA HIS A 505 -21.16 -5.53 0.50
C HIS A 505 -20.87 -5.47 2.01
N PHE A 506 -20.89 -4.28 2.59
CA PHE A 506 -20.44 -3.98 3.95
C PHE A 506 -21.46 -3.09 4.67
N PRO A 507 -22.56 -3.66 5.20
CA PRO A 507 -23.68 -2.89 5.74
C PRO A 507 -23.43 -2.30 7.14
N SER A 508 -22.38 -2.71 7.86
CA SER A 508 -22.13 -2.24 9.22
C SER A 508 -21.66 -0.79 9.30
N GLU A 509 -21.94 -0.13 10.42
CA GLU A 509 -21.39 1.19 10.71
C GLU A 509 -19.87 1.18 10.81
N SER A 510 -19.26 0.10 11.31
CA SER A 510 -17.81 -0.07 11.38
C SER A 510 -17.17 -0.01 10.00
N ALA A 511 -17.80 -0.66 8.99
CA ALA A 511 -17.36 -0.57 7.61
C ALA A 511 -17.40 0.87 7.09
N ALA A 512 -18.54 1.55 7.28
CA ALA A 512 -18.69 2.92 6.82
C ALA A 512 -17.66 3.89 7.44
N ARG A 513 -17.36 3.73 8.74
CA ARG A 513 -16.38 4.55 9.47
C ARG A 513 -14.92 4.21 9.11
N SER A 514 -14.67 3.05 8.51
CA SER A 514 -13.33 2.64 8.07
C SER A 514 -12.87 3.37 6.80
N VAL A 515 -13.77 4.07 6.12
CA VAL A 515 -13.46 4.83 4.91
C VAL A 515 -13.32 6.32 5.26
N PRO A 516 -12.36 7.05 4.68
CA PRO A 516 -12.20 8.48 4.91
C PRO A 516 -13.49 9.28 4.62
N SER A 517 -13.80 10.25 5.50
CA SER A 517 -15.06 10.98 5.49
C SER A 517 -15.02 12.33 4.75
N VAL A 518 -13.84 12.79 4.38
CA VAL A 518 -13.67 14.13 3.82
C VAL A 518 -13.32 14.03 2.35
N PRO A 519 -14.16 14.58 1.44
CA PRO A 519 -13.78 14.75 0.05
C PRO A 519 -12.51 15.59 -0.03
N SER A 520 -11.50 15.12 -0.75
CA SER A 520 -10.34 15.93 -1.06
C SER A 520 -10.57 16.71 -2.36
N VAL A 521 -9.97 17.87 -2.49
CA VAL A 521 -9.82 18.58 -3.75
C VAL A 521 -8.39 18.37 -4.24
N ALA A 522 -8.19 18.01 -5.48
CA ALA A 522 -6.87 17.77 -6.07
C ALA A 522 -6.00 16.75 -5.31
N CYS A 523 -6.59 15.77 -4.64
CA CYS A 523 -5.95 14.82 -3.74
C CYS A 523 -5.30 15.46 -2.49
N SER A 524 -5.66 16.68 -2.12
CA SER A 524 -5.12 17.40 -0.96
C SER A 524 -5.72 16.91 0.36
N THR A 525 -5.12 17.33 1.47
CA THR A 525 -5.74 17.25 2.79
C THR A 525 -6.63 18.47 3.05
N ALA A 526 -7.45 18.41 4.09
CA ALA A 526 -8.31 19.54 4.48
C ALA A 526 -7.49 20.80 4.83
N GLU A 527 -6.30 20.62 5.41
CA GLU A 527 -5.39 21.68 5.76
C GLU A 527 -4.82 22.39 4.53
N ALA A 528 -4.47 21.63 3.49
CA ALA A 528 -3.93 22.16 2.24
C ALA A 528 -4.99 22.87 1.38
N LEU A 529 -6.29 22.68 1.63
CA LEU A 529 -7.35 23.45 0.97
C LEU A 529 -7.23 24.96 1.23
N ALA A 530 -6.59 25.35 2.32
CA ALA A 530 -6.35 26.76 2.65
C ALA A 530 -5.22 27.40 1.81
N TRP A 531 -4.42 26.62 1.07
CA TRP A 531 -3.29 27.12 0.30
C TRP A 531 -3.68 27.93 -0.95
N ASP A 532 -4.85 27.63 -1.49
CA ASP A 532 -5.39 28.39 -2.61
C ASP A 532 -6.90 28.66 -2.42
N ALA A 533 -7.30 29.92 -2.55
CA ALA A 533 -8.70 30.32 -2.43
C ALA A 533 -9.60 29.65 -3.50
N ALA A 534 -9.05 29.29 -4.64
CA ALA A 534 -9.75 28.58 -5.71
C ALA A 534 -10.23 27.19 -5.27
N PHE A 535 -9.53 26.52 -4.37
CA PHE A 535 -9.91 25.19 -3.87
C PHE A 535 -11.24 25.18 -3.13
N LYS A 536 -11.63 26.29 -2.52
CA LYS A 536 -12.90 26.40 -1.78
C LYS A 536 -14.14 26.25 -2.66
N ASN A 537 -13.99 26.50 -3.96
CA ASN A 537 -15.08 26.44 -4.94
C ASN A 537 -14.97 25.23 -5.89
N MET A 538 -14.05 24.31 -5.62
CA MET A 538 -13.81 23.13 -6.44
C MET A 538 -14.35 21.88 -5.74
N ASN A 539 -15.00 21.01 -6.52
CA ASN A 539 -15.52 19.71 -6.07
C ASN A 539 -14.82 18.53 -6.78
N GLU A 540 -13.70 18.79 -7.49
CA GLU A 540 -12.98 17.74 -8.21
C GLU A 540 -11.90 17.15 -7.29
N PRO A 541 -12.03 15.88 -6.89
CA PRO A 541 -11.08 15.26 -5.96
C PRO A 541 -9.74 14.88 -6.61
N SER A 542 -9.68 14.77 -7.94
CA SER A 542 -8.46 14.38 -8.68
C SER A 542 -7.57 15.58 -9.03
N GLY A 543 -6.37 15.31 -9.59
CA GLY A 543 -5.44 16.32 -10.08
C GLY A 543 -6.01 17.27 -11.13
N ARG A 544 -7.11 16.92 -11.77
CA ARG A 544 -7.83 17.79 -12.73
C ARG A 544 -8.24 19.14 -12.13
N ALA A 545 -8.38 19.24 -10.81
CA ALA A 545 -8.68 20.50 -10.13
C ALA A 545 -7.58 21.56 -10.31
N VAL A 546 -6.35 21.18 -10.62
CA VAL A 546 -5.19 22.08 -10.73
C VAL A 546 -4.54 22.05 -12.13
N LYS A 547 -5.31 21.80 -13.18
CA LYS A 547 -4.81 21.79 -14.57
C LYS A 547 -4.10 23.08 -14.99
N GLY A 548 -4.51 24.24 -14.50
CA GLY A 548 -3.86 25.51 -14.82
C GLY A 548 -2.43 25.64 -14.33
N VAL A 549 -2.00 24.84 -13.34
CA VAL A 549 -0.60 24.78 -12.90
C VAL A 549 0.31 24.15 -13.96
N HIS A 550 -0.23 23.25 -14.76
CA HIS A 550 0.50 22.59 -15.85
C HIS A 550 0.92 23.56 -16.95
N GLU A 551 0.03 24.44 -17.36
CA GLU A 551 0.26 25.35 -18.49
C GLU A 551 1.33 26.39 -18.13
N GLU A 552 1.30 26.91 -16.91
CA GLU A 552 2.27 27.91 -16.44
C GLU A 552 3.68 27.32 -16.20
N ALA A 553 3.81 26.04 -15.89
CA ALA A 553 5.10 25.40 -15.63
C ALA A 553 5.90 25.05 -16.89
N TYR A 554 5.25 25.04 -18.08
CA TYR A 554 5.90 24.74 -19.35
C TYR A 554 6.22 25.95 -20.21
N ASP A 555 5.58 27.09 -19.97
CA ASP A 555 5.77 28.32 -20.76
C ASP A 555 6.95 29.19 -20.28
N SER A 556 7.70 28.71 -19.30
CA SER A 556 8.90 29.38 -18.73
C SER A 556 10.14 28.50 -18.85
#